data_8fa01c797d4c16d413ffb2bfedce84d7
#
_entry.id   8fa01c797d4c16d413ffb2bfedce84d7
#
_cell.length_a   1.000
_cell.length_b   1.000
_cell.length_c   1.000
_cell.angle_alpha   90.00
_cell.angle_beta   90.00
_cell.angle_gamma   90.00
#
_symmetry.space_group_name_H-M   'P 1'
#
loop_
_entity.id
_entity.type
_entity.pdbx_description
1 polymer ?
#
loop_
_entity_poly.entity_id
_entity_poly.type
_entity_poly.pdbx_seq_one_letter_code
_entity_poly.pdbx_strand_id
1 'polypeptide(L)'
;MLRNFIRLSLFFVFLPAIAATVVGQESIVAITHVNVIDATGTPVQTDMTVIVQGKQIVQIGKSDATPLPKTAIVVDGREKFLIPGLWDMHVHEIFGTWLPEDEKITPVLFVANGVTGVRDMGGDLEPLKKWRARIAEGKLLGPRMIISGPMLDGPVPQFPSSAPVKDAAEGRRIVDDLQKNGADFIKIQSLVPRDGYFAAADEAKKDGIVFAGHVPDKVRAMEASNAGQKSIEHLTGVFEGCSTVEDDLMAAPRGPGRGRFLSTYDPARAKALIALFAKNQTWQVPTLYWERGEWLIEQTTAGADPLEKYAPAAWKVRAWPMFTTGILKDWSTDPVADREKFFQAELKMVGEMKKAGVPILAGTDTAAGVRVYPGFSLHEELELLVQAGLTPMEALQAATINAGRYLGLVDTGTIEKGKRADLVLLDANPLADIKNTRKIQSVVLAGRYFSRADLDHLLTGVEAEAAKSK
;
A
#
# COMPACT_ATOMS: atom_id res chain seq x y z
N MET A 1 27.78 77.96 43.77
CA MET A 1 27.18 77.79 42.42
C MET A 1 26.82 76.32 42.23
N LEU A 2 25.56 75.97 42.55
CA LEU A 2 25.02 74.64 42.37
C LEU A 2 24.35 74.57 40.97
N ARG A 3 24.76 73.59 40.14
CA ARG A 3 24.09 73.28 38.88
C ARG A 3 23.23 72.01 39.08
N ASN A 4 21.92 72.22 39.05
CA ASN A 4 20.93 71.16 39.04
C ASN A 4 20.91 70.43 37.66
N PHE A 5 21.12 69.10 37.64
CA PHE A 5 20.88 68.28 36.50
C PHE A 5 19.51 67.59 36.66
N ILE A 6 18.57 67.99 35.80
CA ILE A 6 17.26 67.31 35.66
C ILE A 6 17.48 66.09 34.79
N ARG A 7 17.27 64.86 35.35
CA ARG A 7 17.20 63.58 34.56
C ARG A 7 15.78 63.41 34.07
N LEU A 8 15.63 63.46 32.75
CA LEU A 8 14.39 63.12 32.07
C LEU A 8 14.36 61.56 31.84
N SER A 9 13.48 60.80 32.53
CA SER A 9 13.27 59.44 32.37
C SER A 9 12.20 59.19 31.29
N LEU A 10 12.59 58.69 30.11
CA LEU A 10 11.66 58.23 29.08
C LEU A 10 11.14 56.87 29.48
N PHE A 11 9.85 56.76 29.77
CA PHE A 11 9.14 55.49 29.89
C PHE A 11 8.75 55.01 28.48
N PHE A 12 9.41 53.94 27.99
CA PHE A 12 8.96 53.19 26.82
C PHE A 12 7.82 52.29 27.23
N VAL A 13 6.60 52.60 26.79
CA VAL A 13 5.44 51.71 26.90
C VAL A 13 5.57 50.67 25.78
N PHE A 14 5.96 49.46 26.15
CA PHE A 14 5.87 48.28 25.25
C PHE A 14 4.40 47.87 25.13
N LEU A 15 3.75 48.18 24.01
CA LEU A 15 2.50 47.54 23.63
C LEU A 15 2.86 46.13 23.06
N PRO A 16 2.31 45.03 23.59
CA PRO A 16 2.45 43.71 22.98
C PRO A 16 1.68 43.74 21.66
N ALA A 17 2.37 43.55 20.54
CA ALA A 17 1.75 43.24 19.27
C ALA A 17 1.11 41.88 19.38
N ILE A 18 -0.22 41.81 19.51
CA ILE A 18 -1.00 40.60 19.36
C ILE A 18 -0.89 40.24 17.88
N ALA A 19 0.01 39.30 17.56
CA ALA A 19 0.02 38.64 16.26
C ALA A 19 -1.28 37.82 16.16
N ALA A 20 -2.28 38.39 15.52
CA ALA A 20 -3.46 37.62 15.11
C ALA A 20 -2.97 36.56 14.14
N THR A 21 -2.89 35.32 14.60
CA THR A 21 -2.77 34.16 13.71
C THR A 21 -4.00 34.19 12.82
N VAL A 22 -3.82 34.56 11.56
CA VAL A 22 -4.83 34.32 10.53
C VAL A 22 -4.96 32.80 10.41
N VAL A 23 -5.91 32.22 11.12
CA VAL A 23 -6.35 30.86 10.90
C VAL A 23 -6.92 30.88 9.49
N GLY A 24 -6.16 30.40 8.52
CA GLY A 24 -6.63 30.25 7.14
C GLY A 24 -7.95 29.48 7.19
N GLN A 25 -9.00 30.03 6.60
CA GLN A 25 -10.31 29.39 6.56
C GLN A 25 -10.15 28.01 5.93
N GLU A 26 -10.46 26.94 6.67
CA GLU A 26 -10.37 25.57 6.17
C GLU A 26 -11.23 25.43 4.90
N SER A 27 -10.67 24.83 3.86
CA SER A 27 -11.40 24.60 2.61
C SER A 27 -12.62 23.69 2.88
N ILE A 28 -13.75 24.07 2.33
CA ILE A 28 -14.97 23.26 2.37
C ILE A 28 -15.22 22.74 0.96
N VAL A 29 -15.45 21.43 0.83
CA VAL A 29 -15.83 20.77 -0.43
C VAL A 29 -17.16 20.11 -0.23
N ALA A 30 -18.10 20.34 -1.16
CA ALA A 30 -19.41 19.70 -1.18
C ALA A 30 -19.57 18.91 -2.49
N ILE A 31 -19.58 17.58 -2.41
CA ILE A 31 -19.87 16.68 -3.53
C ILE A 31 -21.36 16.39 -3.50
N THR A 32 -22.11 16.87 -4.50
CA THR A 32 -23.57 16.86 -4.50
C THR A 32 -24.11 15.86 -5.50
N HIS A 33 -25.33 15.34 -5.25
CA HIS A 33 -26.05 14.43 -6.17
C HIS A 33 -25.25 13.17 -6.54
N VAL A 34 -24.41 12.67 -5.65
CA VAL A 34 -23.49 11.56 -5.92
C VAL A 34 -24.05 10.22 -5.42
N ASN A 35 -23.68 9.13 -6.09
CA ASN A 35 -23.92 7.78 -5.60
C ASN A 35 -22.76 7.37 -4.66
N VAL A 36 -23.02 7.16 -3.39
CA VAL A 36 -22.01 6.79 -2.40
C VAL A 36 -21.92 5.28 -2.26
N ILE A 37 -20.71 4.76 -2.43
CA ILE A 37 -20.29 3.38 -2.12
C ILE A 37 -19.35 3.48 -0.91
N ASP A 38 -19.86 3.23 0.27
CA ASP A 38 -19.15 3.44 1.54
C ASP A 38 -18.16 2.33 1.91
N ALA A 39 -18.05 1.29 1.07
CA ALA A 39 -17.23 0.10 1.25
C ALA A 39 -17.60 -0.79 2.46
N THR A 40 -18.71 -0.52 3.14
CA THR A 40 -19.17 -1.37 4.27
C THR A 40 -19.84 -2.66 3.79
N GLY A 41 -20.23 -2.72 2.52
CA GLY A 41 -21.05 -3.81 1.95
C GLY A 41 -22.55 -3.47 1.90
N THR A 42 -22.95 -2.29 2.34
CA THR A 42 -24.32 -1.80 2.20
C THR A 42 -24.65 -1.46 0.73
N PRO A 43 -25.92 -1.41 0.34
CA PRO A 43 -26.32 -0.96 -0.99
C PRO A 43 -25.84 0.47 -1.30
N VAL A 44 -25.62 0.76 -2.57
CA VAL A 44 -25.25 2.10 -3.06
C VAL A 44 -26.28 3.13 -2.58
N GLN A 45 -25.83 4.17 -1.91
CA GLN A 45 -26.66 5.27 -1.44
C GLN A 45 -26.75 6.32 -2.56
N THR A 46 -27.90 6.42 -3.21
CA THR A 46 -28.11 7.30 -4.38
C THR A 46 -28.49 8.72 -3.96
N ASP A 47 -28.10 9.70 -4.80
CA ASP A 47 -28.46 11.11 -4.65
C ASP A 47 -28.08 11.69 -3.29
N MET A 48 -26.81 11.51 -2.92
CA MET A 48 -26.25 11.97 -1.65
C MET A 48 -25.43 13.24 -1.85
N THR A 49 -25.36 14.04 -0.79
CA THR A 49 -24.39 15.12 -0.66
C THR A 49 -23.42 14.79 0.48
N VAL A 50 -22.13 14.86 0.17
CA VAL A 50 -21.03 14.67 1.11
C VAL A 50 -20.29 15.99 1.29
N ILE A 51 -20.23 16.50 2.53
CA ILE A 51 -19.54 17.76 2.86
C ILE A 51 -18.27 17.43 3.64
N VAL A 52 -17.16 17.94 3.11
CA VAL A 52 -15.83 17.85 3.71
C VAL A 52 -15.45 19.24 4.23
N GLN A 53 -14.90 19.30 5.43
CA GLN A 53 -14.30 20.52 6.00
C GLN A 53 -12.96 20.17 6.65
N GLY A 54 -11.91 20.88 6.27
CA GLY A 54 -10.57 20.51 6.66
C GLY A 54 -10.27 19.04 6.24
N LYS A 55 -9.79 18.22 7.15
CA LYS A 55 -9.41 16.83 6.86
C LYS A 55 -10.54 15.81 7.10
N GLN A 56 -11.78 16.24 7.36
CA GLN A 56 -12.85 15.35 7.81
C GLN A 56 -14.12 15.47 6.97
N ILE A 57 -14.85 14.36 6.87
CA ILE A 57 -16.23 14.33 6.41
C ILE A 57 -17.11 14.82 7.55
N VAL A 58 -17.75 16.00 7.37
CA VAL A 58 -18.55 16.61 8.43
C VAL A 58 -20.04 16.34 8.29
N GLN A 59 -20.51 16.06 7.07
CA GLN A 59 -21.93 15.77 6.84
C GLN A 59 -22.11 14.85 5.63
N ILE A 60 -23.08 13.95 5.73
CA ILE A 60 -23.58 13.10 4.65
C ILE A 60 -25.09 13.08 4.77
N GLY A 61 -25.81 13.27 3.67
CA GLY A 61 -27.26 13.23 3.65
C GLY A 61 -27.85 13.26 2.24
N LYS A 62 -29.17 13.13 2.11
CA LYS A 62 -29.86 13.29 0.83
C LYS A 62 -29.64 14.71 0.29
N SER A 63 -29.41 14.84 -1.01
CA SER A 63 -29.03 16.12 -1.61
C SER A 63 -30.05 17.22 -1.38
N ASP A 64 -31.35 16.91 -1.52
CA ASP A 64 -32.42 17.87 -1.30
C ASP A 64 -32.58 18.33 0.16
N ALA A 65 -32.06 17.54 1.12
CA ALA A 65 -32.14 17.80 2.54
C ALA A 65 -30.83 18.31 3.17
N THR A 66 -29.77 18.45 2.38
CA THR A 66 -28.44 18.82 2.87
C THR A 66 -28.07 20.22 2.42
N PRO A 67 -28.17 21.27 3.30
CA PRO A 67 -27.82 22.63 2.94
C PRO A 67 -26.33 22.78 2.68
N LEU A 68 -25.99 23.50 1.62
CA LEU A 68 -24.60 23.74 1.24
C LEU A 68 -24.02 24.97 1.94
N PRO A 69 -22.83 24.88 2.52
CA PRO A 69 -22.12 26.05 3.02
C PRO A 69 -21.79 27.02 1.87
N LYS A 70 -22.02 28.32 2.08
CA LYS A 70 -21.85 29.37 1.04
C LYS A 70 -20.43 29.44 0.47
N THR A 71 -19.44 29.02 1.22
CA THR A 71 -18.01 29.08 0.86
C THR A 71 -17.51 27.74 0.30
N ALA A 72 -18.38 26.74 0.12
CA ALA A 72 -17.97 25.45 -0.37
C ALA A 72 -17.61 25.44 -1.86
N ILE A 73 -16.54 24.73 -2.20
CA ILE A 73 -16.29 24.27 -3.57
C ILE A 73 -17.35 23.21 -3.85
N VAL A 74 -18.29 23.50 -4.77
CA VAL A 74 -19.35 22.57 -5.11
C VAL A 74 -18.93 21.73 -6.30
N VAL A 75 -18.95 20.40 -6.12
CA VAL A 75 -18.63 19.40 -7.15
C VAL A 75 -19.90 18.65 -7.52
N ASP A 76 -20.30 18.71 -8.79
CA ASP A 76 -21.45 17.96 -9.30
C ASP A 76 -21.10 16.48 -9.45
N GLY A 77 -21.77 15.65 -8.66
CA GLY A 77 -21.61 14.19 -8.64
C GLY A 77 -22.72 13.42 -9.37
N ARG A 78 -23.59 14.08 -10.16
CA ARG A 78 -24.63 13.39 -10.91
C ARG A 78 -24.04 12.31 -11.79
N GLU A 79 -24.67 11.12 -11.75
CA GLU A 79 -24.26 9.92 -12.47
C GLU A 79 -22.87 9.39 -12.07
N LYS A 80 -22.22 9.99 -11.08
CA LYS A 80 -20.89 9.59 -10.57
C LYS A 80 -21.00 8.77 -9.29
N PHE A 81 -19.88 8.12 -8.95
CA PHE A 81 -19.76 7.23 -7.80
C PHE A 81 -18.61 7.68 -6.88
N LEU A 82 -18.92 7.86 -5.61
CA LEU A 82 -17.95 8.25 -4.60
C LEU A 82 -17.55 7.01 -3.80
N ILE A 83 -16.26 6.73 -3.75
CA ILE A 83 -15.66 5.64 -2.96
C ILE A 83 -14.66 6.21 -1.96
N PRO A 84 -14.30 5.47 -0.88
CA PRO A 84 -13.16 5.82 -0.04
C PRO A 84 -11.88 5.85 -0.87
N GLY A 85 -10.91 6.65 -0.44
CA GLY A 85 -9.57 6.62 -1.00
C GLY A 85 -8.94 5.24 -0.88
N LEU A 86 -8.24 4.82 -1.93
CA LEU A 86 -7.64 3.50 -2.03
C LEU A 86 -6.35 3.41 -1.20
N TRP A 87 -6.05 2.21 -0.72
CA TRP A 87 -4.81 1.84 -0.05
C TRP A 87 -4.07 0.78 -0.86
N ASP A 88 -2.78 1.00 -1.08
CA ASP A 88 -1.86 -0.03 -1.56
C ASP A 88 -1.10 -0.59 -0.36
N MET A 89 -1.35 -1.87 -0.04
CA MET A 89 -0.83 -2.49 1.19
C MET A 89 0.52 -3.16 1.02
N HIS A 90 1.16 -2.99 -0.15
CA HIS A 90 2.52 -3.46 -0.39
C HIS A 90 3.22 -2.59 -1.43
N VAL A 91 4.07 -1.67 -0.95
CA VAL A 91 4.87 -0.79 -1.81
C VAL A 91 6.30 -0.66 -1.29
N HIS A 92 7.20 -0.17 -2.15
CA HIS A 92 8.56 0.23 -1.85
C HIS A 92 8.83 1.62 -2.43
N GLU A 93 8.89 2.65 -1.59
CA GLU A 93 9.01 4.05 -2.04
C GLU A 93 10.47 4.50 -2.18
N ILE A 94 11.29 4.20 -1.19
CA ILE A 94 12.71 4.54 -1.16
C ILE A 94 13.49 3.29 -0.81
N PHE A 95 14.10 2.67 -1.80
CA PHE A 95 14.67 1.34 -1.66
C PHE A 95 16.15 1.32 -2.08
N GLY A 96 16.96 2.03 -1.32
CA GLY A 96 18.39 2.15 -1.55
C GLY A 96 18.73 2.66 -2.94
N THR A 97 19.71 2.03 -3.58
CA THR A 97 20.16 2.42 -4.92
C THR A 97 19.25 1.96 -6.05
N TRP A 98 18.27 1.08 -5.76
CA TRP A 98 17.35 0.55 -6.77
C TRP A 98 16.22 1.52 -7.06
N LEU A 99 15.61 2.05 -6.01
CA LEU A 99 14.58 3.06 -6.07
C LEU A 99 15.03 4.26 -5.24
N PRO A 100 15.82 5.16 -5.82
CA PRO A 100 16.30 6.35 -5.13
C PRO A 100 15.14 7.29 -4.82
N GLU A 101 15.33 8.14 -3.81
CA GLU A 101 14.34 9.13 -3.41
C GLU A 101 13.90 10.00 -4.59
N ASP A 102 12.60 9.95 -4.91
CA ASP A 102 11.98 10.76 -5.97
C ASP A 102 10.58 11.24 -5.54
N GLU A 103 10.56 12.32 -4.76
CA GLU A 103 9.33 12.89 -4.20
C GLU A 103 8.37 13.49 -5.23
N LYS A 104 8.78 13.60 -6.49
CA LYS A 104 7.97 14.17 -7.56
C LYS A 104 7.32 13.14 -8.47
N ILE A 105 7.67 11.87 -8.32
CA ILE A 105 7.16 10.79 -9.16
C ILE A 105 6.27 9.86 -8.36
N THR A 106 6.83 9.02 -7.48
CA THR A 106 6.07 7.93 -6.84
C THR A 106 4.90 8.44 -6.00
N PRO A 107 5.06 9.41 -5.07
CA PRO A 107 3.95 9.87 -4.25
C PRO A 107 2.86 10.56 -5.07
N VAL A 108 3.25 11.25 -6.15
CA VAL A 108 2.32 11.96 -7.03
C VAL A 108 1.50 11.00 -7.87
N LEU A 109 2.12 9.92 -8.39
CA LEU A 109 1.43 8.87 -9.15
C LEU A 109 0.36 8.18 -8.30
N PHE A 110 0.63 7.88 -7.03
CA PHE A 110 -0.37 7.31 -6.13
C PHE A 110 -1.60 8.21 -6.04
N VAL A 111 -1.40 9.49 -5.73
CA VAL A 111 -2.51 10.46 -5.57
C VAL A 111 -3.29 10.61 -6.88
N ALA A 112 -2.61 10.71 -8.03
CA ALA A 112 -3.25 10.86 -9.33
C ALA A 112 -4.13 9.65 -9.71
N ASN A 113 -3.86 8.49 -9.12
CA ASN A 113 -4.61 7.25 -9.29
C ASN A 113 -5.51 6.91 -8.09
N GLY A 114 -5.86 7.89 -7.25
CA GLY A 114 -6.82 7.71 -6.15
C GLY A 114 -6.30 6.90 -4.96
N VAL A 115 -5.00 6.59 -4.92
CA VAL A 115 -4.36 5.92 -3.78
C VAL A 115 -3.98 6.97 -2.75
N THR A 116 -4.66 6.94 -1.61
CA THR A 116 -4.54 7.92 -0.53
C THR A 116 -3.78 7.41 0.68
N GLY A 117 -3.48 6.13 0.69
CA GLY A 117 -2.66 5.49 1.72
C GLY A 117 -1.81 4.36 1.16
N VAL A 118 -0.63 4.16 1.75
CA VAL A 118 0.31 3.09 1.38
C VAL A 118 0.93 2.45 2.61
N ARG A 119 1.24 1.16 2.51
CA ARG A 119 2.08 0.44 3.47
C ARG A 119 3.41 0.11 2.78
N ASP A 120 4.47 0.83 3.16
CA ASP A 120 5.84 0.60 2.67
C ASP A 120 6.44 -0.61 3.38
N MET A 121 6.71 -1.66 2.59
CA MET A 121 7.11 -2.98 3.05
C MET A 121 8.62 -3.19 3.06
N GLY A 122 9.38 -2.12 2.93
CA GLY A 122 10.83 -2.16 3.04
C GLY A 122 11.48 -0.99 2.34
N GLY A 123 12.25 -0.22 3.09
CA GLY A 123 12.91 0.97 2.58
C GLY A 123 13.84 1.63 3.59
N ASP A 124 14.44 2.73 3.20
CA ASP A 124 15.34 3.49 4.05
C ASP A 124 14.54 4.29 5.08
N LEU A 125 14.62 3.91 6.36
CA LEU A 125 13.75 4.40 7.43
C LEU A 125 13.77 5.93 7.59
N GLU A 126 14.94 6.55 7.64
CA GLU A 126 15.05 7.98 7.91
C GLU A 126 14.50 8.86 6.76
N PRO A 127 14.79 8.60 5.47
CA PRO A 127 14.10 9.28 4.36
C PRO A 127 12.59 9.07 4.36
N LEU A 128 12.11 7.84 4.58
CA LEU A 128 10.67 7.53 4.65
C LEU A 128 9.98 8.27 5.79
N LYS A 129 10.60 8.38 6.97
CA LYS A 129 10.07 9.19 8.08
C LYS A 129 9.97 10.68 7.72
N LYS A 130 10.96 11.22 6.98
CA LYS A 130 10.92 12.60 6.50
C LYS A 130 9.77 12.81 5.52
N TRP A 131 9.57 11.89 4.57
CA TRP A 131 8.45 11.97 3.64
C TRP A 131 7.11 11.91 4.40
N ARG A 132 6.94 10.92 5.27
CA ARG A 132 5.73 10.78 6.10
C ARG A 132 5.40 12.06 6.88
N ALA A 133 6.39 12.67 7.51
CA ALA A 133 6.21 13.92 8.25
C ALA A 133 5.80 15.08 7.33
N ARG A 134 6.50 15.27 6.19
CA ARG A 134 6.20 16.32 5.22
C ARG A 134 4.82 16.16 4.57
N ILE A 135 4.40 14.92 4.30
CA ILE A 135 3.06 14.61 3.80
C ILE A 135 2.00 14.96 4.86
N ALA A 136 2.21 14.56 6.12
CA ALA A 136 1.28 14.87 7.21
C ALA A 136 1.11 16.39 7.44
N GLU A 137 2.19 17.17 7.23
CA GLU A 137 2.22 18.63 7.28
C GLU A 137 1.69 19.31 6.00
N GLY A 138 1.39 18.56 4.94
CA GLY A 138 0.97 19.09 3.63
C GLY A 138 2.08 19.77 2.82
N LYS A 139 3.35 19.58 3.20
CA LYS A 139 4.55 20.11 2.53
C LYS A 139 5.03 19.23 1.37
N LEU A 140 4.59 18.00 1.32
CA LEU A 140 4.81 17.05 0.23
C LEU A 140 3.47 16.45 -0.17
N LEU A 141 3.18 16.42 -1.47
CA LEU A 141 2.02 15.71 -1.99
C LEU A 141 2.30 14.21 -2.01
N GLY A 142 1.46 13.44 -1.36
CA GLY A 142 1.60 12.00 -1.31
C GLY A 142 0.54 11.34 -0.44
N PRO A 143 0.41 10.00 -0.51
CA PRO A 143 -0.51 9.23 0.32
C PRO A 143 -0.07 9.19 1.78
N ARG A 144 -0.99 8.86 2.70
CA ARG A 144 -0.64 8.52 4.09
C ARG A 144 0.26 7.30 4.11
N MET A 145 1.38 7.34 4.84
CA MET A 145 2.39 6.27 4.85
C MET A 145 2.42 5.52 6.18
N ILE A 146 2.44 4.20 6.11
CA ILE A 146 2.78 3.26 7.18
C ILE A 146 4.07 2.55 6.74
N ILE A 147 5.13 2.59 7.55
CA ILE A 147 6.48 2.24 7.10
C ILE A 147 7.15 1.20 8.02
N SER A 148 7.81 0.20 7.43
CA SER A 148 8.60 -0.78 8.17
C SER A 148 10.06 -0.35 8.40
N GLY A 149 10.60 0.46 7.51
CA GLY A 149 12.04 0.65 7.41
C GLY A 149 12.73 -0.60 6.82
N PRO A 150 14.02 -0.85 7.17
CA PRO A 150 14.76 -1.99 6.64
C PRO A 150 14.08 -3.33 6.90
N MET A 151 14.03 -4.18 5.88
CA MET A 151 13.52 -5.56 6.00
C MET A 151 14.51 -6.40 6.81
N LEU A 152 14.03 -7.27 7.71
CA LEU A 152 14.86 -8.32 8.29
C LEU A 152 15.10 -9.39 7.22
N ASP A 153 16.35 -9.65 6.86
CA ASP A 153 16.73 -10.64 5.84
C ASP A 153 17.86 -11.54 6.36
N GLY A 154 18.33 -12.47 5.54
CA GLY A 154 19.38 -13.41 5.91
C GLY A 154 20.72 -12.75 6.24
N PRO A 155 21.71 -13.54 6.68
CA PRO A 155 23.05 -13.05 7.02
C PRO A 155 23.73 -12.27 5.89
N VAL A 156 23.38 -12.59 4.65
CA VAL A 156 23.77 -11.86 3.44
C VAL A 156 22.48 -11.43 2.76
N PRO A 157 22.02 -10.18 2.95
CA PRO A 157 20.78 -9.69 2.39
C PRO A 157 20.77 -9.70 0.86
N GLN A 158 19.63 -10.04 0.28
CA GLN A 158 19.45 -10.01 -1.18
C GLN A 158 19.15 -8.61 -1.72
N PHE A 159 18.54 -7.77 -0.87
CA PHE A 159 18.01 -6.48 -1.29
C PHE A 159 18.70 -5.33 -0.56
N PRO A 160 18.82 -4.14 -1.18
CA PRO A 160 19.20 -2.93 -0.46
C PRO A 160 18.17 -2.63 0.63
N SER A 161 18.49 -1.74 1.56
CA SER A 161 17.58 -1.40 2.67
C SER A 161 17.11 -2.61 3.49
N SER A 162 18.00 -3.59 3.69
CA SER A 162 17.77 -4.78 4.53
C SER A 162 18.70 -4.81 5.72
N ALA A 163 18.20 -5.32 6.84
CA ALA A 163 18.94 -5.57 8.06
C ALA A 163 19.33 -7.06 8.15
N PRO A 164 20.65 -7.40 8.19
CA PRO A 164 21.07 -8.79 8.23
C PRO A 164 20.77 -9.43 9.58
N VAL A 165 20.10 -10.58 9.55
CA VAL A 165 19.82 -11.43 10.71
C VAL A 165 20.66 -12.70 10.61
N LYS A 166 21.59 -12.91 11.53
CA LYS A 166 22.46 -14.10 11.56
C LYS A 166 21.95 -15.16 12.53
N ASP A 167 21.30 -14.71 13.61
CA ASP A 167 20.87 -15.55 14.72
C ASP A 167 19.71 -14.92 15.50
N ALA A 168 19.27 -15.64 16.55
CA ALA A 168 18.19 -15.21 17.42
C ALA A 168 18.47 -13.88 18.16
N ALA A 169 19.71 -13.61 18.53
CA ALA A 169 20.07 -12.40 19.26
C ALA A 169 19.95 -11.16 18.34
N GLU A 170 20.42 -11.27 17.10
CA GLU A 170 20.27 -10.20 16.11
C GLU A 170 18.81 -9.99 15.73
N GLY A 171 18.00 -11.06 15.57
CA GLY A 171 16.58 -10.93 15.30
C GLY A 171 15.87 -10.06 16.33
N ARG A 172 16.08 -10.31 17.63
CA ARG A 172 15.51 -9.50 18.71
C ARG A 172 16.01 -8.05 18.68
N ARG A 173 17.34 -7.88 18.58
CA ARG A 173 17.97 -6.55 18.58
C ARG A 173 17.44 -5.65 17.46
N ILE A 174 17.28 -6.20 16.24
CA ILE A 174 16.81 -5.42 15.10
C ILE A 174 15.35 -5.00 15.29
N VAL A 175 14.49 -5.87 15.85
CA VAL A 175 13.09 -5.52 16.18
C VAL A 175 13.06 -4.35 17.16
N ASP A 176 13.81 -4.45 18.28
CA ASP A 176 13.98 -3.40 19.28
C ASP A 176 14.43 -2.06 18.64
N ASP A 177 15.46 -2.13 17.79
CA ASP A 177 16.04 -0.95 17.15
C ASP A 177 15.04 -0.28 16.19
N LEU A 178 14.35 -1.05 15.35
CA LEU A 178 13.37 -0.52 14.41
C LEU A 178 12.18 0.13 15.12
N GLN A 179 11.65 -0.52 16.17
CA GLN A 179 10.56 0.03 16.97
C GLN A 179 10.97 1.36 17.63
N LYS A 180 12.13 1.39 18.29
CA LYS A 180 12.66 2.61 18.94
C LYS A 180 12.91 3.75 17.97
N ASN A 181 13.26 3.42 16.71
CA ASN A 181 13.50 4.40 15.66
C ASN A 181 12.23 4.78 14.87
N GLY A 182 11.06 4.26 15.25
CA GLY A 182 9.75 4.71 14.74
C GLY A 182 9.28 4.00 13.47
N ALA A 183 9.69 2.75 13.25
CA ALA A 183 9.00 1.84 12.35
C ALA A 183 7.59 1.53 12.90
N ASP A 184 6.61 1.43 12.02
CA ASP A 184 5.22 1.13 12.40
C ASP A 184 4.99 -0.39 12.51
N PHE A 185 5.80 -1.19 11.85
CA PHE A 185 5.75 -2.65 11.87
C PHE A 185 7.09 -3.25 11.44
N ILE A 186 7.26 -4.56 11.60
CA ILE A 186 8.45 -5.32 11.21
C ILE A 186 8.15 -6.11 9.94
N LYS A 187 8.96 -5.90 8.89
CA LYS A 187 8.93 -6.69 7.64
C LYS A 187 9.98 -7.79 7.68
N ILE A 188 9.55 -9.03 7.46
CA ILE A 188 10.39 -10.21 7.29
C ILE A 188 10.57 -10.55 5.83
N GLN A 189 11.80 -10.94 5.46
CA GLN A 189 12.19 -11.40 4.14
C GLN A 189 12.57 -12.90 4.19
N SER A 190 12.76 -13.48 3.03
CA SER A 190 12.78 -14.93 2.83
C SER A 190 14.00 -15.68 3.34
N LEU A 191 15.15 -15.01 3.49
CA LEU A 191 16.40 -15.67 3.88
C LEU A 191 16.68 -15.63 5.39
N VAL A 192 15.77 -15.08 6.19
CA VAL A 192 15.92 -15.03 7.65
C VAL A 192 16.09 -16.46 8.20
N PRO A 193 17.14 -16.75 8.99
CA PRO A 193 17.32 -18.03 9.65
C PRO A 193 16.15 -18.34 10.59
N ARG A 194 15.82 -19.62 10.73
CA ARG A 194 14.66 -20.08 11.51
C ARG A 194 14.67 -19.56 12.96
N ASP A 195 15.80 -19.65 13.66
CA ASP A 195 15.96 -19.16 15.03
C ASP A 195 15.83 -17.64 15.12
N GLY A 196 16.43 -16.91 14.16
CA GLY A 196 16.28 -15.46 14.03
C GLY A 196 14.83 -15.03 13.80
N TYR A 197 14.09 -15.78 12.95
CA TYR A 197 12.69 -15.54 12.68
C TYR A 197 11.82 -15.64 13.94
N PHE A 198 11.90 -16.76 14.67
CA PHE A 198 11.08 -16.95 15.87
C PHE A 198 11.46 -15.99 16.98
N ALA A 199 12.74 -15.67 17.11
CA ALA A 199 13.21 -14.68 18.06
C ALA A 199 12.68 -13.26 17.74
N ALA A 200 12.66 -12.88 16.45
CA ALA A 200 12.08 -11.62 16.02
C ALA A 200 10.55 -11.59 16.22
N ALA A 201 9.85 -12.70 15.96
CA ALA A 201 8.40 -12.82 16.19
C ALA A 201 8.05 -12.69 17.68
N ASP A 202 8.82 -13.35 18.57
CA ASP A 202 8.65 -13.24 20.03
C ASP A 202 8.88 -11.82 20.51
N GLU A 203 9.94 -11.15 20.03
CA GLU A 203 10.26 -9.77 20.42
C GLU A 203 9.20 -8.80 19.92
N ALA A 204 8.77 -8.93 18.67
CA ALA A 204 7.69 -8.11 18.10
C ALA A 204 6.39 -8.25 18.92
N LYS A 205 6.06 -9.48 19.34
CA LYS A 205 4.90 -9.74 20.20
C LYS A 205 5.06 -9.10 21.59
N LYS A 206 6.23 -9.19 22.20
CA LYS A 206 6.55 -8.58 23.50
C LYS A 206 6.42 -7.06 23.44
N ASP A 207 6.89 -6.46 22.36
CA ASP A 207 6.90 -5.02 22.15
C ASP A 207 5.56 -4.49 21.62
N GLY A 208 4.63 -5.37 21.24
CA GLY A 208 3.34 -5.01 20.69
C GLY A 208 3.40 -4.40 19.30
N ILE A 209 4.50 -4.63 18.56
CA ILE A 209 4.65 -4.17 17.17
C ILE A 209 4.19 -5.26 16.20
N VAL A 210 3.55 -4.86 15.09
CA VAL A 210 3.11 -5.81 14.06
C VAL A 210 4.30 -6.46 13.37
N PHE A 211 4.19 -7.78 13.13
CA PHE A 211 5.14 -8.62 12.46
C PHE A 211 4.51 -9.20 11.20
N ALA A 212 5.07 -8.95 10.02
CA ALA A 212 4.47 -9.27 8.73
C ALA A 212 5.54 -9.49 7.65
N GLY A 213 5.19 -10.04 6.51
CA GLY A 213 6.14 -10.20 5.39
C GLY A 213 6.11 -11.57 4.75
N HIS A 214 7.25 -12.01 4.24
CA HIS A 214 7.39 -13.35 3.68
C HIS A 214 7.36 -14.41 4.77
N VAL A 215 6.99 -15.62 4.41
CA VAL A 215 7.35 -16.80 5.18
C VAL A 215 8.76 -17.20 4.74
N PRO A 216 9.76 -17.19 5.65
CA PRO A 216 11.13 -17.54 5.28
C PRO A 216 11.26 -18.99 4.79
N ASP A 217 12.23 -19.24 3.91
CA ASP A 217 12.48 -20.54 3.28
C ASP A 217 12.63 -21.72 4.27
N LYS A 218 13.01 -21.42 5.53
CA LYS A 218 13.20 -22.42 6.60
C LYS A 218 12.07 -22.44 7.63
N VAL A 219 10.96 -21.76 7.34
CA VAL A 219 9.77 -21.67 8.20
C VAL A 219 8.55 -22.16 7.41
N ARG A 220 7.69 -22.96 8.04
CA ARG A 220 6.43 -23.37 7.40
C ARG A 220 5.38 -22.28 7.52
N ALA A 221 4.54 -22.12 6.52
CA ALA A 221 3.45 -21.14 6.55
C ALA A 221 2.50 -21.35 7.76
N MET A 222 2.27 -22.59 8.15
CA MET A 222 1.49 -22.91 9.36
C MET A 222 2.20 -22.44 10.65
N GLU A 223 3.52 -22.55 10.70
CA GLU A 223 4.31 -22.08 11.86
C GLU A 223 4.32 -20.55 11.93
N ALA A 224 4.46 -19.88 10.78
CA ALA A 224 4.40 -18.43 10.67
C ALA A 224 3.05 -17.89 11.17
N SER A 225 1.96 -18.48 10.72
CA SER A 225 0.60 -18.14 11.19
C SER A 225 0.44 -18.35 12.70
N ASN A 226 0.95 -19.46 13.25
CA ASN A 226 0.87 -19.76 14.68
C ASN A 226 1.80 -18.85 15.52
N ALA A 227 2.91 -18.36 14.96
CA ALA A 227 3.79 -17.40 15.59
C ALA A 227 3.19 -15.98 15.66
N GLY A 228 2.03 -15.76 14.98
CA GLY A 228 1.34 -14.48 15.00
C GLY A 228 1.75 -13.53 13.87
N GLN A 229 2.38 -14.04 12.80
CA GLN A 229 2.64 -13.24 11.60
C GLN A 229 1.31 -12.72 11.07
N LYS A 230 1.14 -11.40 11.03
CA LYS A 230 -0.15 -10.77 10.79
C LYS A 230 -0.57 -10.82 9.33
N SER A 231 0.39 -10.69 8.38
CA SER A 231 0.13 -10.93 6.97
C SER A 231 1.26 -11.72 6.31
N ILE A 232 0.88 -12.51 5.29
CA ILE A 232 1.78 -13.20 4.38
C ILE A 232 1.67 -12.49 3.03
N GLU A 233 2.83 -12.12 2.49
CA GLU A 233 2.98 -11.42 1.23
C GLU A 233 3.32 -12.45 0.12
N HIS A 234 2.84 -12.24 -1.13
CA HIS A 234 3.18 -13.05 -2.32
C HIS A 234 2.87 -14.54 -2.18
N LEU A 235 1.93 -14.92 -1.34
CA LEU A 235 1.62 -16.32 -1.03
C LEU A 235 2.85 -17.16 -0.65
N THR A 236 3.93 -16.53 -0.13
CA THR A 236 5.18 -17.21 0.24
C THR A 236 4.92 -18.33 1.25
N GLY A 237 5.49 -19.52 0.99
CA GLY A 237 5.34 -20.72 1.83
C GLY A 237 3.98 -21.41 1.74
N VAL A 238 2.99 -20.82 1.03
CA VAL A 238 1.63 -21.37 0.96
C VAL A 238 1.58 -22.64 0.11
N PHE A 239 2.17 -22.62 -1.08
CA PHE A 239 2.18 -23.80 -1.95
C PHE A 239 3.08 -24.90 -1.41
N GLU A 240 4.18 -24.56 -0.74
CA GLU A 240 5.02 -25.49 0.02
C GLU A 240 4.18 -26.22 1.08
N GLY A 241 3.44 -25.47 1.89
CA GLY A 241 2.58 -26.01 2.94
C GLY A 241 1.42 -26.87 2.43
N CYS A 242 1.02 -26.64 1.17
CA CYS A 242 0.00 -27.46 0.47
C CYS A 242 0.57 -28.72 -0.19
N SER A 243 1.89 -28.93 -0.18
CA SER A 243 2.55 -30.03 -0.88
C SER A 243 2.71 -31.27 0.01
N THR A 244 2.61 -32.48 -0.61
CA THR A 244 2.95 -33.74 0.06
C THR A 244 4.44 -33.90 0.34
N VAL A 245 5.29 -33.08 -0.29
CA VAL A 245 6.76 -33.08 -0.17
C VAL A 245 7.30 -31.75 0.36
N GLU A 246 6.57 -31.14 1.29
CA GLU A 246 6.91 -29.82 1.88
C GLU A 246 8.37 -29.73 2.35
N ASP A 247 8.88 -30.77 3.05
CA ASP A 247 10.26 -30.79 3.56
C ASP A 247 11.29 -30.73 2.43
N ASP A 248 11.05 -31.47 1.33
CA ASP A 248 11.93 -31.45 0.17
C ASP A 248 11.93 -30.07 -0.52
N LEU A 249 10.76 -29.43 -0.61
CA LEU A 249 10.64 -28.08 -1.19
C LEU A 249 11.36 -27.05 -0.35
N MET A 250 11.25 -27.12 0.99
CA MET A 250 11.95 -26.23 1.92
C MET A 250 13.45 -26.48 1.96
N ALA A 251 13.93 -27.69 1.63
CA ALA A 251 15.35 -28.03 1.54
C ALA A 251 15.96 -27.59 0.21
N ALA A 252 15.15 -27.47 -0.85
CA ALA A 252 15.62 -27.10 -2.19
C ALA A 252 16.10 -25.64 -2.22
N PRO A 253 17.20 -25.33 -2.94
CA PRO A 253 17.50 -23.95 -3.24
C PRO A 253 16.35 -23.32 -4.02
N ARG A 254 16.13 -22.03 -3.82
CA ARG A 254 15.20 -21.24 -4.63
C ARG A 254 15.53 -21.42 -6.11
N GLY A 255 14.57 -21.81 -6.90
CA GLY A 255 14.79 -22.05 -8.31
C GLY A 255 13.63 -22.80 -8.95
N PRO A 256 13.78 -23.21 -10.22
CA PRO A 256 12.72 -23.76 -11.03
C PRO A 256 12.06 -24.97 -10.36
N GLY A 257 10.76 -25.07 -10.46
CA GLY A 257 10.03 -26.19 -9.87
C GLY A 257 8.55 -25.91 -9.66
N ARG A 258 7.98 -24.92 -10.35
CA ARG A 258 6.55 -24.58 -10.22
C ARG A 258 5.65 -25.74 -10.64
N GLY A 259 6.06 -26.49 -11.65
CA GLY A 259 5.42 -27.75 -11.99
C GLY A 259 5.45 -28.77 -10.83
N ARG A 260 6.49 -28.75 -9.99
CA ARG A 260 6.57 -29.61 -8.79
C ARG A 260 5.54 -29.21 -7.74
N PHE A 261 5.29 -27.92 -7.50
CA PHE A 261 4.23 -27.47 -6.61
C PHE A 261 2.87 -28.00 -7.05
N LEU A 262 2.55 -27.92 -8.35
CA LEU A 262 1.29 -28.38 -8.90
C LEU A 262 1.16 -29.91 -8.84
N SER A 263 2.24 -30.65 -9.16
CA SER A 263 2.23 -32.12 -9.19
C SER A 263 2.19 -32.75 -7.80
N THR A 264 2.60 -32.04 -6.76
CA THR A 264 2.61 -32.52 -5.36
C THR A 264 1.55 -31.86 -4.49
N TYR A 265 0.69 -31.04 -5.08
CA TYR A 265 -0.40 -30.34 -4.38
C TYR A 265 -1.39 -31.34 -3.76
N ASP A 266 -1.66 -31.16 -2.47
CA ASP A 266 -2.63 -31.93 -1.71
C ASP A 266 -3.80 -31.04 -1.25
N PRO A 267 -5.01 -31.26 -1.78
CA PRO A 267 -6.19 -30.49 -1.38
C PRO A 267 -6.54 -30.56 0.11
N ALA A 268 -6.20 -31.67 0.78
CA ALA A 268 -6.49 -31.82 2.22
C ALA A 268 -5.55 -30.93 3.05
N ARG A 269 -4.26 -30.88 2.70
CA ARG A 269 -3.28 -29.99 3.31
C ARG A 269 -3.64 -28.52 3.06
N ALA A 270 -4.00 -28.18 1.82
CA ALA A 270 -4.43 -26.82 1.47
C ALA A 270 -5.65 -26.40 2.30
N LYS A 271 -6.67 -27.25 2.40
CA LYS A 271 -7.85 -26.99 3.24
C LYS A 271 -7.48 -26.76 4.72
N ALA A 272 -6.57 -27.55 5.25
CA ALA A 272 -6.11 -27.43 6.64
C ALA A 272 -5.34 -26.12 6.87
N LEU A 273 -4.44 -25.76 5.96
CA LEU A 273 -3.66 -24.51 6.02
C LEU A 273 -4.57 -23.28 5.90
N ILE A 274 -5.48 -23.26 4.93
CA ILE A 274 -6.45 -22.16 4.74
C ILE A 274 -7.36 -22.02 5.98
N ALA A 275 -7.83 -23.14 6.55
CA ALA A 275 -8.62 -23.11 7.78
C ALA A 275 -7.83 -22.51 8.98
N LEU A 276 -6.53 -22.80 9.05
CA LEU A 276 -5.64 -22.21 10.04
C LEU A 276 -5.49 -20.68 9.85
N PHE A 277 -5.27 -20.22 8.62
CA PHE A 277 -5.21 -18.78 8.32
C PHE A 277 -6.50 -18.06 8.68
N ALA A 278 -7.65 -18.65 8.36
CA ALA A 278 -8.96 -18.10 8.74
C ALA A 278 -9.12 -18.05 10.27
N LYS A 279 -8.74 -19.10 11.00
CA LYS A 279 -8.78 -19.17 12.46
C LYS A 279 -7.87 -18.13 13.12
N ASN A 280 -6.64 -18.01 12.65
CA ASN A 280 -5.63 -17.12 13.22
C ASN A 280 -5.76 -15.69 12.69
N GLN A 281 -6.69 -15.42 11.76
CA GLN A 281 -6.84 -14.13 11.07
C GLN A 281 -5.49 -13.68 10.45
N THR A 282 -4.78 -14.62 9.82
CA THR A 282 -3.56 -14.34 9.07
C THR A 282 -3.95 -13.78 7.70
N TRP A 283 -3.77 -12.47 7.54
CA TRP A 283 -4.10 -11.77 6.31
C TRP A 283 -3.24 -12.23 5.14
N GLN A 284 -3.77 -12.10 3.93
CA GLN A 284 -3.01 -12.37 2.71
C GLN A 284 -2.94 -11.10 1.86
N VAL A 285 -1.74 -10.80 1.36
CA VAL A 285 -1.49 -9.76 0.37
C VAL A 285 -0.87 -10.43 -0.84
N PRO A 286 -1.69 -10.97 -1.74
CA PRO A 286 -1.21 -11.88 -2.77
C PRO A 286 -0.38 -11.21 -3.86
N THR A 287 -0.50 -9.88 -4.05
CA THR A 287 0.21 -9.11 -5.09
C THR A 287 0.13 -9.77 -6.47
N LEU A 288 -1.06 -10.19 -6.86
CA LEU A 288 -1.30 -10.99 -8.07
C LEU A 288 -0.82 -10.29 -9.35
N TYR A 289 -0.85 -8.95 -9.37
CA TYR A 289 -0.32 -8.20 -10.51
C TYR A 289 1.20 -8.38 -10.63
N TRP A 290 1.92 -8.31 -9.51
CA TRP A 290 3.36 -8.55 -9.45
C TRP A 290 3.67 -9.99 -9.83
N GLU A 291 3.00 -10.97 -9.21
CA GLU A 291 3.17 -12.41 -9.49
C GLU A 291 2.96 -12.72 -10.98
N ARG A 292 1.89 -12.20 -11.59
CA ARG A 292 1.68 -12.34 -13.03
C ARG A 292 2.84 -11.78 -13.84
N GLY A 293 3.35 -10.61 -13.45
CA GLY A 293 4.47 -9.95 -14.11
C GLY A 293 5.73 -10.80 -14.08
N GLU A 294 6.00 -11.43 -12.97
CA GLU A 294 7.17 -12.27 -12.73
C GLU A 294 7.05 -13.63 -13.44
N TRP A 295 5.90 -14.31 -13.30
CA TRP A 295 5.69 -15.60 -13.97
C TRP A 295 5.66 -15.50 -15.48
N LEU A 296 5.15 -14.41 -16.02
CA LEU A 296 4.98 -14.15 -17.44
C LEU A 296 5.85 -13.00 -17.93
N ILE A 297 7.09 -12.94 -17.46
CA ILE A 297 8.00 -11.82 -17.69
C ILE A 297 8.24 -11.52 -19.18
N GLU A 298 8.26 -12.53 -20.03
CA GLU A 298 8.39 -12.36 -21.49
C GLU A 298 7.16 -11.63 -22.07
N GLN A 299 5.97 -11.91 -21.55
CA GLN A 299 4.73 -11.22 -21.95
C GLN A 299 4.70 -9.82 -21.36
N THR A 300 5.10 -9.67 -20.09
CA THR A 300 5.17 -8.38 -19.40
C THR A 300 6.12 -7.42 -20.08
N THR A 301 7.25 -7.90 -20.60
CA THR A 301 8.24 -7.07 -21.30
C THR A 301 7.99 -6.94 -22.80
N ALA A 302 7.03 -7.66 -23.37
CA ALA A 302 6.73 -7.60 -24.79
C ALA A 302 6.09 -6.26 -25.19
N GLY A 303 6.58 -5.68 -26.27
CA GLY A 303 6.03 -4.47 -26.88
C GLY A 303 6.20 -3.19 -26.05
N ALA A 304 5.64 -2.10 -26.56
CA ALA A 304 5.65 -0.79 -25.89
C ALA A 304 4.55 -0.72 -24.83
N ASP A 305 4.87 -0.13 -23.68
CA ASP A 305 3.90 0.17 -22.63
C ASP A 305 3.71 1.69 -22.52
N PRO A 306 2.49 2.20 -22.68
CA PRO A 306 2.21 3.64 -22.62
C PRO A 306 2.52 4.25 -21.24
N LEU A 307 2.60 3.45 -20.18
CA LEU A 307 2.93 3.91 -18.82
C LEU A 307 4.44 4.09 -18.59
N GLU A 308 5.31 3.57 -19.48
CA GLU A 308 6.76 3.74 -19.37
C GLU A 308 7.22 5.20 -19.37
N LYS A 309 6.39 6.12 -19.86
CA LYS A 309 6.65 7.56 -19.81
C LYS A 309 6.71 8.11 -18.37
N TYR A 310 6.10 7.43 -17.40
CA TYR A 310 6.14 7.79 -16.00
C TYR A 310 7.29 7.14 -15.23
N ALA A 311 8.00 6.18 -15.83
CA ALA A 311 9.11 5.49 -15.21
C ALA A 311 10.43 6.27 -15.38
N PRO A 312 11.12 6.63 -14.28
CA PRO A 312 12.46 7.21 -14.34
C PRO A 312 13.44 6.32 -15.10
N ALA A 313 14.47 6.92 -15.70
CA ALA A 313 15.52 6.13 -16.36
C ALA A 313 16.21 5.15 -15.40
N ALA A 314 16.36 5.51 -14.13
CA ALA A 314 16.94 4.63 -13.11
C ALA A 314 16.20 3.29 -12.98
N TRP A 315 14.86 3.30 -13.08
CA TRP A 315 14.09 2.04 -13.07
C TRP A 315 14.40 1.20 -14.32
N LYS A 316 14.36 1.83 -15.49
CA LYS A 316 14.56 1.15 -16.79
C LYS A 316 15.98 0.59 -16.98
N VAL A 317 17.00 1.30 -16.48
CA VAL A 317 18.41 0.91 -16.70
C VAL A 317 19.04 0.13 -15.54
N ARG A 318 18.45 0.15 -14.35
CA ARG A 318 18.97 -0.51 -13.15
C ARG A 318 18.01 -1.53 -12.56
N ALA A 319 16.84 -1.08 -12.07
CA ALA A 319 15.93 -1.95 -11.35
C ALA A 319 15.34 -3.04 -12.28
N TRP A 320 14.72 -2.67 -13.39
CA TRP A 320 14.09 -3.64 -14.30
C TRP A 320 15.04 -4.68 -14.86
N PRO A 321 16.25 -4.33 -15.40
CA PRO A 321 17.21 -5.33 -15.86
C PRO A 321 17.63 -6.29 -14.74
N MET A 322 17.73 -5.83 -13.50
CA MET A 322 18.12 -6.67 -12.37
C MET A 322 17.02 -7.67 -12.02
N PHE A 323 15.76 -7.24 -11.96
CA PHE A 323 14.62 -8.12 -11.80
C PHE A 323 14.53 -9.11 -12.97
N THR A 324 14.57 -8.63 -14.22
CA THR A 324 14.47 -9.48 -15.41
C THR A 324 15.59 -10.53 -15.45
N THR A 325 16.84 -10.13 -15.16
CA THR A 325 17.98 -11.06 -15.17
C THR A 325 17.89 -12.08 -14.03
N GLY A 326 17.45 -11.66 -12.83
CA GLY A 326 17.24 -12.56 -11.70
C GLY A 326 16.14 -13.58 -12.01
N ILE A 327 14.97 -13.10 -12.40
CA ILE A 327 13.79 -13.92 -12.71
C ILE A 327 14.08 -14.90 -13.86
N LEU A 328 14.62 -14.42 -14.97
CA LEU A 328 14.92 -15.28 -16.10
C LEU A 328 15.99 -16.32 -15.77
N LYS A 329 16.95 -16.00 -14.91
CA LYS A 329 17.96 -16.94 -14.45
C LYS A 329 17.33 -18.04 -13.57
N ASP A 330 16.46 -17.66 -12.64
CA ASP A 330 15.93 -18.56 -11.63
C ASP A 330 14.73 -19.38 -12.14
N TRP A 331 13.94 -18.83 -13.09
CA TRP A 331 12.67 -19.42 -13.54
C TRP A 331 12.60 -19.75 -15.03
N SER A 332 13.59 -19.35 -15.82
CA SER A 332 13.61 -19.59 -17.28
C SER A 332 13.67 -21.06 -17.67
N THR A 333 13.97 -21.95 -16.73
CA THR A 333 13.98 -23.42 -16.97
C THR A 333 12.58 -24.02 -16.92
N ASP A 334 11.61 -23.35 -16.31
CA ASP A 334 10.23 -23.80 -16.30
C ASP A 334 9.53 -23.40 -17.62
N PRO A 335 8.84 -24.33 -18.30
CA PRO A 335 8.05 -24.00 -19.48
C PRO A 335 7.03 -22.89 -19.18
N VAL A 336 6.83 -21.94 -20.10
CA VAL A 336 5.85 -20.85 -19.96
C VAL A 336 4.45 -21.41 -19.60
N ALA A 337 4.05 -22.52 -20.23
CA ALA A 337 2.76 -23.16 -19.95
C ALA A 337 2.62 -23.66 -18.50
N ASP A 338 3.70 -24.03 -17.84
CA ASP A 338 3.65 -24.45 -16.43
C ASP A 338 3.63 -23.23 -15.49
N ARG A 339 4.31 -22.15 -15.85
CA ARG A 339 4.23 -20.86 -15.15
C ARG A 339 2.82 -20.25 -15.25
N GLU A 340 2.20 -20.30 -16.43
CA GLU A 340 0.79 -19.90 -16.61
C GLU A 340 -0.17 -20.73 -15.75
N LYS A 341 -0.01 -22.06 -15.72
CA LYS A 341 -0.81 -22.94 -14.84
C LYS A 341 -0.60 -22.61 -13.37
N PHE A 342 0.65 -22.27 -12.98
CA PHE A 342 0.94 -21.92 -11.61
C PHE A 342 0.24 -20.61 -11.23
N PHE A 343 0.31 -19.59 -12.08
CA PHE A 343 -0.43 -18.34 -11.84
C PHE A 343 -1.95 -18.55 -11.73
N GLN A 344 -2.53 -19.46 -12.56
CA GLN A 344 -3.94 -19.82 -12.40
C GLN A 344 -4.22 -20.53 -11.07
N ALA A 345 -3.26 -21.30 -10.55
CA ALA A 345 -3.38 -21.92 -9.23
C ALA A 345 -3.30 -20.89 -8.10
N GLU A 346 -2.51 -19.83 -8.24
CA GLU A 346 -2.49 -18.69 -7.29
C GLU A 346 -3.83 -17.96 -7.25
N LEU A 347 -4.40 -17.62 -8.40
CA LEU A 347 -5.76 -17.04 -8.46
C LEU A 347 -6.79 -17.94 -7.75
N LYS A 348 -6.75 -19.24 -8.03
CA LYS A 348 -7.64 -20.22 -7.39
C LYS A 348 -7.42 -20.28 -5.88
N MET A 349 -6.16 -20.27 -5.42
CA MET A 349 -5.79 -20.27 -3.99
C MET A 349 -6.39 -19.06 -3.25
N VAL A 350 -6.26 -17.87 -3.81
CA VAL A 350 -6.86 -16.64 -3.26
C VAL A 350 -8.38 -16.78 -3.17
N GLY A 351 -9.03 -17.31 -4.20
CA GLY A 351 -10.48 -17.57 -4.19
C GLY A 351 -10.90 -18.60 -3.13
N GLU A 352 -10.13 -19.64 -2.89
CA GLU A 352 -10.37 -20.62 -1.84
C GLU A 352 -10.19 -20.03 -0.44
N MET A 353 -9.13 -19.22 -0.24
CA MET A 353 -8.89 -18.45 0.99
C MET A 353 -10.05 -17.52 1.30
N LYS A 354 -10.51 -16.75 0.31
CA LYS A 354 -11.66 -15.85 0.45
C LYS A 354 -12.92 -16.61 0.88
N LYS A 355 -13.24 -17.73 0.23
CA LYS A 355 -14.41 -18.57 0.58
C LYS A 355 -14.34 -19.11 1.99
N ALA A 356 -13.15 -19.35 2.51
CA ALA A 356 -12.91 -19.83 3.87
C ALA A 356 -12.89 -18.71 4.93
N GLY A 357 -13.03 -17.45 4.52
CA GLY A 357 -13.01 -16.31 5.42
C GLY A 357 -11.62 -15.82 5.82
N VAL A 358 -10.59 -16.20 5.06
CA VAL A 358 -9.26 -15.60 5.21
C VAL A 358 -9.33 -14.15 4.74
N PRO A 359 -8.87 -13.17 5.54
CA PRO A 359 -8.93 -11.78 5.14
C PRO A 359 -7.87 -11.45 4.07
N ILE A 360 -8.28 -10.67 3.06
CA ILE A 360 -7.44 -10.31 1.90
C ILE A 360 -7.21 -8.79 1.89
N LEU A 361 -6.01 -8.38 1.53
CA LEU A 361 -5.61 -7.00 1.25
C LEU A 361 -5.15 -6.87 -0.20
N ALA A 362 -5.36 -5.73 -0.82
CA ALA A 362 -4.79 -5.38 -2.11
C ALA A 362 -3.41 -4.73 -1.91
N GLY A 363 -2.42 -5.21 -2.64
CA GLY A 363 -1.07 -4.68 -2.65
C GLY A 363 -0.38 -5.00 -3.96
N THR A 364 0.59 -4.20 -4.41
CA THR A 364 1.13 -4.30 -5.76
C THR A 364 2.61 -4.62 -5.84
N ASP A 365 3.35 -4.49 -4.74
CA ASP A 365 4.82 -4.52 -4.70
C ASP A 365 5.49 -3.47 -5.60
N THR A 366 4.80 -2.36 -5.83
CA THR A 366 5.35 -1.24 -6.62
C THR A 366 6.44 -0.51 -5.78
N ALA A 367 7.52 0.01 -6.34
CA ALA A 367 7.95 -0.12 -7.71
C ALA A 367 9.01 -1.23 -7.85
N ALA A 368 8.98 -2.25 -6.97
CA ALA A 368 9.92 -3.36 -6.94
C ALA A 368 9.49 -4.47 -7.92
N GLY A 369 9.42 -4.17 -9.19
CA GLY A 369 9.07 -5.11 -10.26
C GLY A 369 9.12 -4.46 -11.63
N VAL A 370 9.08 -5.27 -12.68
CA VAL A 370 9.10 -4.76 -14.07
C VAL A 370 7.69 -4.30 -14.44
N ARG A 371 7.57 -3.02 -14.85
CA ARG A 371 6.28 -2.41 -15.24
C ARG A 371 5.21 -2.45 -14.14
N VAL A 372 5.65 -2.41 -12.87
CA VAL A 372 4.75 -2.22 -11.73
C VAL A 372 4.77 -0.74 -11.36
N TYR A 373 3.71 -0.03 -11.69
CA TYR A 373 3.66 1.44 -11.59
C TYR A 373 2.84 1.90 -10.39
N PRO A 374 3.36 2.85 -9.58
CA PRO A 374 2.63 3.39 -8.45
C PRO A 374 1.22 3.86 -8.83
N GLY A 375 0.23 3.40 -8.08
CA GLY A 375 -1.17 3.73 -8.28
C GLY A 375 -1.84 3.00 -9.44
N PHE A 376 -1.25 2.97 -10.64
CA PHE A 376 -1.84 2.29 -11.80
C PHE A 376 -1.99 0.78 -11.55
N SER A 377 -0.96 0.15 -11.01
CA SER A 377 -0.94 -1.30 -10.78
C SER A 377 -1.96 -1.76 -9.75
N LEU A 378 -2.38 -0.88 -8.83
CA LEU A 378 -3.42 -1.25 -7.86
C LEU A 378 -4.77 -1.54 -8.54
N HIS A 379 -5.11 -0.82 -9.60
CA HIS A 379 -6.34 -1.11 -10.33
C HIS A 379 -6.28 -2.46 -11.07
N GLU A 380 -5.09 -2.85 -11.56
CA GLU A 380 -4.86 -4.19 -12.12
C GLU A 380 -4.99 -5.27 -11.04
N GLU A 381 -4.43 -5.03 -9.84
CA GLU A 381 -4.55 -5.94 -8.70
C GLU A 381 -6.03 -6.17 -8.34
N LEU A 382 -6.85 -5.11 -8.28
CA LEU A 382 -8.29 -5.23 -8.01
C LEU A 382 -9.01 -6.08 -9.06
N GLU A 383 -8.63 -5.99 -10.35
CA GLU A 383 -9.17 -6.85 -11.41
C GLU A 383 -8.79 -8.31 -11.20
N LEU A 384 -7.53 -8.57 -10.84
CA LEU A 384 -7.04 -9.92 -10.57
C LEU A 384 -7.70 -10.53 -9.32
N LEU A 385 -7.97 -9.74 -8.29
CA LEU A 385 -8.74 -10.17 -7.13
C LEU A 385 -10.16 -10.58 -7.53
N VAL A 386 -10.81 -9.83 -8.43
CA VAL A 386 -12.14 -10.23 -8.98
C VAL A 386 -12.02 -11.50 -9.82
N GLN A 387 -10.97 -11.62 -10.65
CA GLN A 387 -10.70 -12.85 -11.41
C GLN A 387 -10.43 -14.05 -10.49
N ALA A 388 -9.83 -13.85 -9.33
CA ALA A 388 -9.62 -14.86 -8.30
C ALA A 388 -10.93 -15.28 -7.60
N GLY A 389 -12.04 -14.56 -7.80
CA GLY A 389 -13.36 -14.90 -7.29
C GLY A 389 -13.89 -14.01 -6.17
N LEU A 390 -13.25 -12.86 -5.91
CA LEU A 390 -13.84 -11.80 -5.09
C LEU A 390 -14.95 -11.09 -5.89
N THR A 391 -15.99 -10.64 -5.22
CA THR A 391 -16.92 -9.69 -5.84
C THR A 391 -16.24 -8.33 -6.00
N PRO A 392 -16.73 -7.45 -6.91
CA PRO A 392 -16.18 -6.09 -7.02
C PRO A 392 -16.20 -5.31 -5.69
N MET A 393 -17.22 -5.51 -4.85
CA MET A 393 -17.28 -4.92 -3.50
C MET A 393 -16.15 -5.46 -2.61
N GLU A 394 -15.89 -6.76 -2.60
CA GLU A 394 -14.84 -7.37 -1.78
C GLU A 394 -13.45 -6.96 -2.25
N ALA A 395 -13.22 -6.82 -3.57
CA ALA A 395 -11.99 -6.28 -4.11
C ALA A 395 -11.80 -4.81 -3.68
N LEU A 396 -12.84 -3.99 -3.75
CA LEU A 396 -12.80 -2.61 -3.25
C LEU A 396 -12.52 -2.57 -1.74
N GLN A 397 -13.14 -3.46 -0.96
CA GLN A 397 -12.89 -3.58 0.47
C GLN A 397 -11.43 -3.96 0.79
N ALA A 398 -10.79 -4.80 -0.03
CA ALA A 398 -9.39 -5.17 0.14
C ALA A 398 -8.44 -3.96 0.07
N ALA A 399 -8.80 -2.92 -0.71
CA ALA A 399 -8.05 -1.67 -0.84
C ALA A 399 -8.61 -0.51 0.01
N THR A 400 -9.58 -0.74 0.89
CA THR A 400 -10.23 0.35 1.66
C THR A 400 -10.43 -0.05 3.12
N ILE A 401 -11.61 -0.52 3.49
CA ILE A 401 -11.97 -0.83 4.89
C ILE A 401 -11.07 -1.92 5.49
N ASN A 402 -10.63 -2.90 4.70
CA ASN A 402 -9.73 -3.95 5.19
C ASN A 402 -8.35 -3.38 5.53
N ALA A 403 -7.81 -2.44 4.75
CA ALA A 403 -6.59 -1.73 5.10
C ALA A 403 -6.73 -0.99 6.44
N GLY A 404 -7.83 -0.26 6.63
CA GLY A 404 -8.14 0.38 7.91
C GLY A 404 -8.19 -0.61 9.07
N ARG A 405 -8.89 -1.73 8.92
CA ARG A 405 -8.98 -2.80 9.93
C ARG A 405 -7.62 -3.42 10.24
N TYR A 406 -6.86 -3.74 9.20
CA TYR A 406 -5.52 -4.30 9.36
C TYR A 406 -4.59 -3.36 10.12
N LEU A 407 -4.60 -2.07 9.77
CA LEU A 407 -3.72 -1.05 10.37
C LEU A 407 -4.24 -0.52 11.73
N GLY A 408 -5.45 -0.88 12.14
CA GLY A 408 -6.08 -0.33 13.34
C GLY A 408 -6.47 1.15 13.20
N LEU A 409 -6.65 1.64 11.98
CA LEU A 409 -7.02 3.02 11.68
C LEU A 409 -8.53 3.17 11.66
N VAL A 410 -9.08 3.77 12.70
CA VAL A 410 -10.53 3.93 12.84
C VAL A 410 -11.12 5.06 12.00
N ASP A 411 -10.26 5.94 11.46
CA ASP A 411 -10.64 7.14 10.73
C ASP A 411 -10.63 6.97 9.20
N THR A 412 -10.35 5.77 8.66
CA THR A 412 -10.14 5.53 7.24
C THR A 412 -10.90 4.32 6.70
N GLY A 413 -11.02 4.23 5.37
CA GLY A 413 -11.53 3.06 4.65
C GLY A 413 -13.04 3.01 4.44
N THR A 414 -13.81 3.97 4.98
CA THR A 414 -15.27 4.11 4.78
C THR A 414 -15.67 5.56 4.58
N ILE A 415 -16.86 5.80 3.99
CA ILE A 415 -17.44 7.13 3.85
C ILE A 415 -18.50 7.32 4.93
N GLU A 416 -18.07 7.90 6.06
CA GLU A 416 -18.91 8.16 7.21
C GLU A 416 -18.57 9.52 7.84
N LYS A 417 -19.55 10.14 8.51
CA LYS A 417 -19.30 11.37 9.25
C LYS A 417 -18.23 11.18 10.33
N GLY A 418 -17.29 12.11 10.42
CA GLY A 418 -16.16 12.08 11.35
C GLY A 418 -14.93 11.35 10.82
N LYS A 419 -15.05 10.61 9.73
CA LYS A 419 -13.91 9.94 9.08
C LYS A 419 -13.05 10.95 8.33
N ARG A 420 -11.83 10.54 8.05
CA ARG A 420 -10.88 11.28 7.23
C ARG A 420 -11.42 11.43 5.81
N ALA A 421 -11.30 12.63 5.26
CA ALA A 421 -11.76 12.93 3.92
C ALA A 421 -10.68 12.56 2.88
N ASP A 422 -10.52 11.26 2.68
CA ASP A 422 -9.77 10.63 1.60
C ASP A 422 -10.79 9.91 0.72
N LEU A 423 -11.10 10.51 -0.46
CA LEU A 423 -12.23 10.10 -1.30
C LEU A 423 -11.83 10.10 -2.78
N VAL A 424 -12.44 9.22 -3.56
CA VAL A 424 -12.28 9.18 -5.03
C VAL A 424 -13.66 9.25 -5.68
N LEU A 425 -13.84 10.22 -6.57
CA LEU A 425 -15.03 10.36 -7.40
C LEU A 425 -14.78 9.71 -8.77
N LEU A 426 -15.63 8.77 -9.15
CA LEU A 426 -15.52 7.97 -10.37
C LEU A 426 -16.63 8.31 -11.34
N ASP A 427 -16.34 8.28 -12.65
CA ASP A 427 -17.32 8.49 -13.72
C ASP A 427 -18.22 7.26 -14.00
N ALA A 428 -17.91 6.09 -13.39
CA ALA A 428 -18.71 4.89 -13.60
C ALA A 428 -18.71 3.98 -12.36
N ASN A 429 -19.71 3.11 -12.26
CA ASN A 429 -19.94 2.23 -11.12
C ASN A 429 -18.87 1.12 -11.02
N PRO A 430 -17.99 1.13 -10.00
CA PRO A 430 -16.98 0.09 -9.81
C PRO A 430 -17.56 -1.25 -9.36
N LEU A 431 -18.81 -1.28 -8.88
CA LEU A 431 -19.48 -2.52 -8.50
C LEU A 431 -20.10 -3.23 -9.71
N ALA A 432 -20.34 -2.52 -10.82
CA ALA A 432 -20.75 -3.12 -12.08
C ALA A 432 -19.57 -3.70 -12.86
N ASP A 433 -18.43 -3.03 -12.81
CA ASP A 433 -17.15 -3.47 -13.36
C ASP A 433 -16.02 -2.81 -12.55
N ILE A 434 -15.20 -3.62 -11.92
CA ILE A 434 -14.09 -3.12 -11.07
C ILE A 434 -13.09 -2.26 -11.87
N LYS A 435 -12.99 -2.43 -13.17
CA LYS A 435 -12.18 -1.59 -14.08
C LYS A 435 -12.58 -0.11 -14.03
N ASN A 436 -13.81 0.19 -13.61
CA ASN A 436 -14.28 1.55 -13.47
C ASN A 436 -13.56 2.34 -12.34
N THR A 437 -12.82 1.68 -11.46
CA THR A 437 -11.94 2.35 -10.49
C THR A 437 -10.88 3.23 -11.15
N ARG A 438 -10.54 2.98 -12.43
CA ARG A 438 -9.61 3.82 -13.23
C ARG A 438 -10.26 5.10 -13.77
N LYS A 439 -11.60 5.18 -13.80
CA LYS A 439 -12.34 6.33 -14.34
C LYS A 439 -12.45 7.44 -13.30
N ILE A 440 -11.30 7.93 -12.85
CA ILE A 440 -11.19 8.93 -11.78
C ILE A 440 -11.51 10.32 -12.32
N GLN A 441 -12.57 10.93 -11.79
CA GLN A 441 -12.96 12.31 -12.07
C GLN A 441 -12.29 13.30 -11.12
N SER A 442 -12.17 12.94 -9.86
CA SER A 442 -11.47 13.77 -8.87
C SER A 442 -11.03 12.94 -7.66
N VAL A 443 -10.09 13.51 -6.92
CA VAL A 443 -9.59 12.95 -5.66
C VAL A 443 -9.70 14.00 -4.56
N VAL A 444 -10.17 13.61 -3.39
CA VAL A 444 -10.02 14.38 -2.15
C VAL A 444 -8.99 13.67 -1.29
N LEU A 445 -7.87 14.33 -1.02
CA LEU A 445 -6.78 13.81 -0.19
C LEU A 445 -6.63 14.66 1.06
N ALA A 446 -6.88 14.09 2.22
CA ALA A 446 -6.85 14.83 3.49
C ALA A 446 -7.67 16.13 3.42
N GLY A 447 -8.83 16.08 2.74
CA GLY A 447 -9.73 17.21 2.54
C GLY A 447 -9.35 18.17 1.43
N ARG A 448 -8.18 18.04 0.82
CA ARG A 448 -7.78 18.84 -0.34
C ARG A 448 -8.38 18.23 -1.61
N TYR A 449 -9.13 19.03 -2.36
CA TYR A 449 -9.76 18.63 -3.62
C TYR A 449 -8.79 18.77 -4.80
N PHE A 450 -8.76 17.75 -5.65
CA PHE A 450 -8.05 17.71 -6.92
C PHE A 450 -9.05 17.35 -8.02
N SER A 451 -9.31 18.28 -8.92
CA SER A 451 -10.13 18.05 -10.10
C SER A 451 -9.41 17.14 -11.11
N ARG A 452 -10.14 16.66 -12.13
CA ARG A 452 -9.50 15.92 -13.24
C ARG A 452 -8.37 16.71 -13.88
N ALA A 453 -8.59 18.01 -14.10
CA ALA A 453 -7.55 18.88 -14.66
C ALA A 453 -6.30 18.99 -13.79
N ASP A 454 -6.48 19.05 -12.44
CA ASP A 454 -5.36 19.05 -11.50
C ASP A 454 -4.59 17.71 -11.58
N LEU A 455 -5.31 16.58 -11.60
CA LEU A 455 -4.70 15.25 -11.70
C LEU A 455 -3.95 15.06 -13.03
N ASP A 456 -4.50 15.55 -14.16
CA ASP A 456 -3.85 15.53 -15.46
C ASP A 456 -2.58 16.38 -15.48
N HIS A 457 -2.63 17.54 -14.82
CA HIS A 457 -1.45 18.40 -14.65
C HIS A 457 -0.36 17.71 -13.82
N LEU A 458 -0.73 17.02 -12.74
CA LEU A 458 0.20 16.22 -11.93
C LEU A 458 0.86 15.13 -12.77
N LEU A 459 0.09 14.37 -13.55
CA LEU A 459 0.62 13.33 -14.44
C LEU A 459 1.56 13.89 -15.51
N THR A 460 1.23 15.04 -16.09
CA THR A 460 2.12 15.75 -17.03
C THR A 460 3.43 16.17 -16.36
N GLY A 461 3.35 16.63 -15.11
CA GLY A 461 4.52 16.95 -14.30
C GLY A 461 5.42 15.75 -14.04
N VAL A 462 4.83 14.59 -13.71
CA VAL A 462 5.56 13.32 -13.53
C VAL A 462 6.25 12.88 -14.82
N GLU A 463 5.55 12.93 -15.97
CA GLU A 463 6.13 12.59 -17.29
C GLU A 463 7.36 13.48 -17.59
N ALA A 464 7.24 14.78 -17.34
CA ALA A 464 8.34 15.71 -17.53
C ALA A 464 9.53 15.46 -16.57
N GLU A 465 9.29 15.05 -15.33
CA GLU A 465 10.33 14.74 -14.36
C GLU A 465 11.02 13.40 -14.70
N ALA A 466 10.25 12.36 -15.02
CA ALA A 466 10.77 11.06 -15.45
C ALA A 466 11.68 11.18 -16.68
N ALA A 467 11.37 12.09 -17.61
CA ALA A 467 12.19 12.35 -18.79
C ALA A 467 13.54 13.03 -18.47
N LYS A 468 13.66 13.71 -17.32
CA LYS A 468 14.92 14.37 -16.88
C LYS A 468 15.88 13.41 -16.20
N SER A 469 15.37 12.35 -15.61
CA SER A 469 16.16 11.34 -14.91
C SER A 469 16.97 10.55 -15.95
N LYS A 470 18.25 10.88 -16.10
CA LYS A 470 19.17 10.20 -17.03
C LYS A 470 19.96 9.10 -16.34
#